data_db093827bf84028858b51f35bb3d3008
#
_entry.id   db093827bf84028858b51f35bb3d3008
#
_cell.length_a   1.000
_cell.length_b   1.000
_cell.length_c   1.000
_cell.angle_alpha   90.00
_cell.angle_beta   90.00
_cell.angle_gamma   90.00
#
_symmetry.space_group_name_H-M   'P 1'
#
loop_
_entity.id
_entity.type
_entity.pdbx_description
1 polymer ?
#
loop_
_entity_poly.entity_id
_entity_poly.type
_entity_poly.pdbx_seq_one_letter_code
_entity_poly.pdbx_strand_id
1 'polypeptide(L)'
;MPQSHARAVKSIDEVVERLRAVEARLAPADGVACFNRMYLRVAELTGRTAAAGSFQDRAFTEGLEAALANLYLDAVEAADAGRPVNEAWQPLFEARGDRAVRPIQFAFAGMSAHLSHDLPLALVATCIERRTTPDTPPVHADHLRAAELLEQAEAEARAVFEAQLGTPDARAAESLQHLVGSFSVARALDAAWATTQTLWHERNLRPFHDATLAAVTGGAVLAARLLVTPVLPPVEAPVEPPVDEG
;
A
#
# COMPACT_ATOMS: atom_id res chain seq x y z
N MET A 1 -29.00 -3.32 -12.71
CA MET A 1 -28.90 -3.16 -11.26
C MET A 1 -28.02 -1.97 -10.99
N PRO A 2 -28.40 -0.93 -10.24
CA PRO A 2 -27.50 0.15 -9.90
C PRO A 2 -26.38 -0.44 -9.04
N GLN A 3 -25.14 -0.32 -9.51
CA GLN A 3 -23.96 -0.75 -8.76
C GLN A 3 -23.82 0.19 -7.56
N SER A 4 -24.07 -0.33 -6.37
CA SER A 4 -23.80 0.38 -5.12
C SER A 4 -22.29 0.54 -5.03
N HIS A 5 -21.76 1.70 -5.44
CA HIS A 5 -20.42 2.08 -5.00
C HIS A 5 -20.47 2.15 -3.47
N ALA A 6 -19.62 1.41 -2.82
CA ALA A 6 -19.55 1.53 -1.37
C ALA A 6 -19.18 2.99 -1.04
N ARG A 7 -19.80 3.51 0.01
CA ARG A 7 -19.60 4.90 0.42
C ARG A 7 -18.11 5.13 0.76
N ALA A 8 -17.53 6.20 0.21
CA ALA A 8 -16.17 6.61 0.54
C ALA A 8 -15.99 6.81 2.05
N VAL A 9 -14.89 6.32 2.60
CA VAL A 9 -14.52 6.49 4.01
C VAL A 9 -14.10 7.93 4.30
N LYS A 10 -14.32 8.41 5.52
CA LYS A 10 -14.10 9.81 5.91
C LYS A 10 -13.32 9.98 7.21
N SER A 11 -13.05 8.89 7.93
CA SER A 11 -12.29 8.90 9.18
C SER A 11 -11.37 7.69 9.26
N ILE A 12 -10.37 7.73 10.13
CA ILE A 12 -9.45 6.61 10.36
C ILE A 12 -10.22 5.39 10.89
N ASP A 13 -11.23 5.57 11.72
CA ASP A 13 -12.04 4.46 12.22
C ASP A 13 -12.80 3.76 11.10
N GLU A 14 -13.39 4.52 10.15
CA GLU A 14 -14.03 3.96 8.96
C GLU A 14 -13.01 3.25 8.05
N VAL A 15 -11.78 3.78 7.92
CA VAL A 15 -10.68 3.11 7.19
C VAL A 15 -10.39 1.75 7.81
N VAL A 16 -10.15 1.69 9.12
CA VAL A 16 -9.86 0.44 9.84
C VAL A 16 -10.99 -0.57 9.68
N GLU A 17 -12.24 -0.13 9.81
CA GLU A 17 -13.41 -0.99 9.62
C GLU A 17 -13.48 -1.56 8.20
N ARG A 18 -13.25 -0.74 7.17
CA ARG A 18 -13.25 -1.18 5.77
C ARG A 18 -12.10 -2.13 5.46
N LEU A 19 -10.89 -1.87 5.95
CA LEU A 19 -9.75 -2.76 5.77
C LEU A 19 -9.98 -4.12 6.44
N ARG A 20 -10.60 -4.16 7.63
CA ARG A 20 -11.03 -5.41 8.29
C ARG A 20 -12.08 -6.16 7.47
N ALA A 21 -13.03 -5.45 6.88
CA ALA A 21 -14.02 -6.06 6.00
C ALA A 21 -13.40 -6.63 4.72
N VAL A 22 -12.38 -5.99 4.15
CA VAL A 22 -11.59 -6.52 3.04
C VAL A 22 -10.84 -7.77 3.47
N GLU A 23 -10.14 -7.73 4.62
CA GLU A 23 -9.40 -8.88 5.17
C GLU A 23 -10.29 -10.11 5.34
N ALA A 24 -11.48 -9.93 5.90
CA ALA A 24 -12.41 -11.03 6.16
C ALA A 24 -12.92 -11.75 4.89
N ARG A 25 -12.83 -11.10 3.73
CA ARG A 25 -13.29 -11.65 2.44
C ARG A 25 -12.20 -12.38 1.66
N LEU A 26 -10.95 -12.02 1.90
CA LEU A 26 -9.82 -12.52 1.12
C LEU A 26 -9.25 -13.79 1.73
N ALA A 27 -8.81 -14.72 0.86
CA ALA A 27 -8.07 -15.89 1.33
C ALA A 27 -6.74 -15.45 1.99
N PRO A 28 -6.29 -16.12 3.06
CA PRO A 28 -5.03 -15.74 3.75
C PRO A 28 -3.80 -15.72 2.84
N ALA A 29 -3.79 -16.52 1.79
CA ALA A 29 -2.69 -16.60 0.80
C ALA A 29 -2.85 -15.65 -0.39
N ASP A 30 -3.92 -14.84 -0.43
CA ASP A 30 -4.14 -13.85 -1.47
C ASP A 30 -3.12 -12.71 -1.35
N GLY A 31 -2.46 -12.34 -2.45
CA GLY A 31 -1.46 -11.28 -2.45
C GLY A 31 -2.02 -9.93 -2.00
N VAL A 32 -3.28 -9.62 -2.35
CA VAL A 32 -3.95 -8.40 -1.89
C VAL A 32 -4.18 -8.44 -0.38
N ALA A 33 -4.51 -9.62 0.20
CA ALA A 33 -4.63 -9.77 1.65
C ALA A 33 -3.28 -9.53 2.36
N CYS A 34 -2.15 -9.89 1.73
CA CYS A 34 -0.82 -9.63 2.31
C CYS A 34 -0.55 -8.13 2.49
N PHE A 35 -0.86 -7.31 1.46
CA PHE A 35 -0.77 -5.86 1.58
C PHE A 35 -1.81 -5.31 2.55
N ASN A 36 -3.08 -5.76 2.45
CA ASN A 36 -4.17 -5.27 3.28
C ASN A 36 -3.89 -5.41 4.79
N ARG A 37 -3.30 -6.54 5.22
CA ARG A 37 -2.88 -6.76 6.62
C ARG A 37 -1.85 -5.73 7.08
N MET A 38 -0.86 -5.45 6.24
CA MET A 38 0.16 -4.45 6.56
C MET A 38 -0.46 -3.05 6.64
N TYR A 39 -1.31 -2.68 5.68
CA TYR A 39 -2.00 -1.40 5.70
C TYR A 39 -2.95 -1.27 6.90
N LEU A 40 -3.72 -2.31 7.22
CA LEU A 40 -4.57 -2.32 8.42
C LEU A 40 -3.76 -2.06 9.69
N ARG A 41 -2.59 -2.69 9.82
CA ARG A 41 -1.69 -2.47 10.97
C ARG A 41 -1.24 -1.00 11.05
N VAL A 42 -0.87 -0.39 9.92
CA VAL A 42 -0.48 1.02 9.85
C VAL A 42 -1.66 1.93 10.22
N ALA A 43 -2.83 1.71 9.64
CA ALA A 43 -4.03 2.49 9.93
C ALA A 43 -4.42 2.44 11.41
N GLU A 44 -4.32 1.27 12.06
CA GLU A 44 -4.55 1.13 13.50
C GLU A 44 -3.50 1.87 14.33
N LEU A 45 -2.22 1.87 13.92
CA LEU A 45 -1.15 2.64 14.58
C LEU A 45 -1.42 4.14 14.44
N THR A 46 -1.74 4.60 13.23
CA THR A 46 -2.08 6.00 12.94
C THR A 46 -3.27 6.46 13.79
N GLY A 47 -4.33 5.64 13.87
CA GLY A 47 -5.51 5.94 14.69
C GLY A 47 -5.19 6.11 16.18
N ARG A 48 -4.39 5.18 16.74
CA ARG A 48 -3.95 5.30 18.16
C ARG A 48 -3.09 6.55 18.38
N THR A 49 -2.17 6.84 17.46
CA THR A 49 -1.28 8.00 17.53
C THR A 49 -2.07 9.31 17.42
N ALA A 50 -3.08 9.35 16.55
CA ALA A 50 -3.98 10.49 16.41
C ALA A 50 -4.84 10.69 17.66
N ALA A 51 -5.37 9.61 18.25
CA ALA A 51 -6.12 9.66 19.50
C ALA A 51 -5.26 10.14 20.69
N ALA A 52 -3.96 9.82 20.69
CA ALA A 52 -3.00 10.29 21.70
C ALA A 52 -2.55 11.75 21.48
N GLY A 53 -3.04 12.45 20.44
CA GLY A 53 -2.72 13.86 20.17
C GLY A 53 -1.29 14.08 19.66
N SER A 54 -0.68 13.08 19.03
CA SER A 54 0.71 13.17 18.57
C SER A 54 0.87 13.80 17.16
N PHE A 55 -0.23 14.11 16.49
CA PHE A 55 -0.23 14.89 15.25
C PHE A 55 -0.58 16.34 15.54
N GLN A 56 0.05 17.28 14.82
CA GLN A 56 -0.17 18.72 15.00
C GLN A 56 -1.50 19.16 14.38
N ASP A 57 -1.88 18.60 13.22
CA ASP A 57 -3.19 18.78 12.57
C ASP A 57 -3.87 17.42 12.38
N ARG A 58 -4.50 16.95 13.46
CA ARG A 58 -5.25 15.70 13.46
C ARG A 58 -6.30 15.65 12.34
N ALA A 59 -6.97 16.76 12.07
CA ALA A 59 -8.03 16.79 11.07
C ALA A 59 -7.47 16.67 9.64
N PHE A 60 -6.26 17.20 9.39
CA PHE A 60 -5.55 16.97 8.15
C PHE A 60 -5.15 15.50 8.02
N THR A 61 -4.56 14.92 9.06
CA THR A 61 -4.13 13.50 9.08
C THR A 61 -5.31 12.55 8.85
N GLU A 62 -6.46 12.78 9.48
CA GLU A 62 -7.69 11.99 9.25
C GLU A 62 -8.18 12.11 7.80
N GLY A 63 -8.17 13.31 7.23
CA GLY A 63 -8.55 13.54 5.83
C GLY A 63 -7.60 12.86 4.85
N LEU A 64 -6.29 12.96 5.10
CA LEU A 64 -5.27 12.31 4.29
C LEU A 64 -5.41 10.78 4.31
N GLU A 65 -5.56 10.20 5.51
CA GLU A 65 -5.72 8.75 5.65
C GLU A 65 -6.97 8.26 4.92
N ALA A 66 -8.08 9.00 5.03
CA ALA A 66 -9.31 8.68 4.32
C ALA A 66 -9.15 8.78 2.79
N ALA A 67 -8.51 9.85 2.30
CA ALA A 67 -8.26 10.04 0.86
C ALA A 67 -7.37 8.92 0.31
N LEU A 68 -6.31 8.60 1.03
CA LEU A 68 -5.36 7.55 0.67
C LEU A 68 -6.01 6.16 0.68
N ALA A 69 -6.83 5.86 1.70
CA ALA A 69 -7.56 4.60 1.79
C ALA A 69 -8.58 4.43 0.66
N ASN A 70 -9.29 5.50 0.28
CA ASN A 70 -10.26 5.43 -0.81
C ASN A 70 -9.61 5.03 -2.13
N LEU A 71 -8.39 5.49 -2.46
CA LEU A 71 -7.68 5.08 -3.68
C LEU A 71 -7.43 3.56 -3.72
N TYR A 72 -6.99 2.97 -2.60
CA TYR A 72 -6.82 1.52 -2.49
C TYR A 72 -8.15 0.77 -2.54
N LEU A 73 -9.16 1.23 -1.79
CA LEU A 73 -10.48 0.59 -1.74
C LEU A 73 -11.17 0.63 -3.10
N ASP A 74 -10.99 1.70 -3.87
CA ASP A 74 -11.48 1.79 -5.25
C ASP A 74 -10.81 0.73 -6.16
N ALA A 75 -9.52 0.44 -5.97
CA ALA A 75 -8.83 -0.62 -6.69
C ALA A 75 -9.39 -2.00 -6.33
N VAL A 76 -9.65 -2.26 -5.04
CA VAL A 76 -10.29 -3.50 -4.56
C VAL A 76 -11.69 -3.66 -5.16
N GLU A 77 -12.52 -2.61 -5.09
CA GLU A 77 -13.89 -2.63 -5.63
C GLU A 77 -13.92 -2.78 -7.16
N ALA A 78 -12.94 -2.18 -7.86
CA ALA A 78 -12.81 -2.36 -9.30
C ALA A 78 -12.53 -3.83 -9.65
N ALA A 79 -11.57 -4.46 -8.94
CA ALA A 79 -11.23 -5.87 -9.14
C ALA A 79 -12.41 -6.79 -8.81
N ASP A 80 -13.10 -6.57 -7.70
CA ASP A 80 -14.28 -7.36 -7.28
C ASP A 80 -15.42 -7.26 -8.31
N ALA A 81 -15.54 -6.10 -8.98
CA ALA A 81 -16.54 -5.86 -10.02
C ALA A 81 -16.10 -6.30 -11.43
N GLY A 82 -14.91 -6.88 -11.59
CA GLY A 82 -14.33 -7.25 -12.88
C GLY A 82 -14.05 -6.03 -13.77
N ARG A 83 -13.86 -4.84 -13.19
CA ARG A 83 -13.49 -3.62 -13.89
C ARG A 83 -11.96 -3.45 -13.90
N PRO A 84 -11.40 -2.69 -14.86
CA PRO A 84 -9.98 -2.38 -14.84
C PRO A 84 -9.57 -1.74 -13.52
N VAL A 85 -8.51 -2.25 -12.92
CA VAL A 85 -7.86 -1.68 -11.73
C VAL A 85 -6.94 -0.55 -12.19
N ASN A 86 -6.74 0.46 -11.35
CA ASN A 86 -5.76 1.50 -11.59
C ASN A 86 -4.38 0.89 -11.91
N GLU A 87 -3.69 1.45 -12.91
CA GLU A 87 -2.44 0.90 -13.44
C GLU A 87 -1.37 0.67 -12.36
N ALA A 88 -1.25 1.56 -11.36
CA ALA A 88 -0.28 1.40 -10.28
C ALA A 88 -0.54 0.15 -9.42
N TRP A 89 -1.80 -0.26 -9.28
CA TRP A 89 -2.21 -1.44 -8.52
C TRP A 89 -2.25 -2.72 -9.35
N GLN A 90 -2.31 -2.59 -10.68
CA GLN A 90 -2.49 -3.72 -11.60
C GLN A 90 -1.50 -4.88 -11.36
N PRO A 91 -0.17 -4.65 -11.16
CA PRO A 91 0.77 -5.75 -10.96
C PRO A 91 0.45 -6.61 -9.73
N LEU A 92 0.01 -6.00 -8.61
CA LEU A 92 -0.39 -6.72 -7.41
C LEU A 92 -1.63 -7.59 -7.66
N PHE A 93 -2.66 -7.00 -8.30
CA PHE A 93 -3.91 -7.71 -8.55
C PHE A 93 -3.76 -8.82 -9.60
N GLU A 94 -2.90 -8.64 -10.61
CA GLU A 94 -2.57 -9.68 -11.61
C GLU A 94 -1.84 -10.87 -10.96
N ALA A 95 -0.89 -10.59 -10.06
CA ALA A 95 -0.08 -11.63 -9.42
C ALA A 95 -0.72 -12.26 -8.16
N ARG A 96 -1.85 -11.74 -7.66
CA ARG A 96 -2.41 -12.06 -6.33
C ARG A 96 -2.55 -13.54 -5.99
N GLY A 97 -2.73 -14.39 -6.99
CA GLY A 97 -2.87 -15.84 -6.83
C GLY A 97 -1.59 -16.64 -7.09
N ASP A 98 -0.48 -15.99 -7.44
CA ASP A 98 0.77 -16.66 -7.78
C ASP A 98 1.49 -17.17 -6.51
N ARG A 99 1.54 -18.51 -6.36
CA ARG A 99 2.19 -19.16 -5.21
C ARG A 99 3.72 -19.11 -5.25
N ALA A 100 4.32 -18.72 -6.35
CA ALA A 100 5.77 -18.52 -6.46
C ALA A 100 6.20 -17.15 -5.88
N VAL A 101 5.25 -16.22 -5.74
CA VAL A 101 5.47 -14.92 -5.10
C VAL A 101 5.24 -15.03 -3.59
N ARG A 102 6.18 -14.56 -2.80
CA ARG A 102 6.10 -14.65 -1.34
C ARG A 102 5.25 -13.52 -0.72
N PRO A 103 4.62 -13.75 0.45
CA PRO A 103 3.78 -12.74 1.12
C PRO A 103 4.43 -11.37 1.26
N ILE A 104 5.72 -11.32 1.59
CA ILE A 104 6.47 -10.05 1.74
C ILE A 104 6.60 -9.30 0.41
N GLN A 105 6.72 -10.01 -0.72
CA GLN A 105 6.78 -9.40 -2.04
C GLN A 105 5.47 -8.71 -2.39
N PHE A 106 4.34 -9.35 -2.09
CA PHE A 106 3.01 -8.75 -2.26
C PHE A 106 2.81 -7.53 -1.36
N ALA A 107 3.21 -7.63 -0.09
CA ALA A 107 3.12 -6.52 0.84
C ALA A 107 3.88 -5.30 0.31
N PHE A 108 5.11 -5.49 -0.17
CA PHE A 108 5.92 -4.39 -0.69
C PHE A 108 5.50 -3.91 -2.07
N ALA A 109 4.95 -4.77 -2.93
CA ALA A 109 4.36 -4.33 -4.19
C ALA A 109 3.15 -3.41 -3.96
N GLY A 110 2.29 -3.74 -3.00
CA GLY A 110 1.20 -2.87 -2.58
C GLY A 110 1.71 -1.57 -1.95
N MET A 111 2.74 -1.64 -1.08
CA MET A 111 3.36 -0.43 -0.50
C MET A 111 3.97 0.46 -1.59
N SER A 112 4.56 -0.12 -2.63
CA SER A 112 5.09 0.67 -3.76
C SER A 112 3.99 1.45 -4.46
N ALA A 113 2.86 0.82 -4.79
CA ALA A 113 1.72 1.51 -5.39
C ALA A 113 1.15 2.58 -4.44
N HIS A 114 0.94 2.23 -3.18
CA HIS A 114 0.34 3.08 -2.17
C HIS A 114 1.17 4.32 -1.84
N LEU A 115 2.49 4.18 -1.68
CA LEU A 115 3.37 5.29 -1.33
C LEU A 115 3.86 6.07 -2.55
N SER A 116 4.22 5.39 -3.65
CA SER A 116 4.82 6.08 -4.78
C SER A 116 3.80 6.73 -5.69
N HIS A 117 2.56 6.22 -5.73
CA HIS A 117 1.48 6.73 -6.59
C HIS A 117 0.37 7.40 -5.78
N ASP A 118 -0.26 6.67 -4.84
CA ASP A 118 -1.48 7.16 -4.20
C ASP A 118 -1.21 8.27 -3.18
N LEU A 119 -0.14 8.17 -2.39
CA LEU A 119 0.17 9.13 -1.34
C LEU A 119 0.38 10.57 -1.86
N PRO A 120 1.15 10.81 -2.94
CA PRO A 120 1.26 12.15 -3.50
C PRO A 120 -0.08 12.72 -3.96
N LEU A 121 -0.92 11.90 -4.57
CA LEU A 121 -2.26 12.30 -5.01
C LEU A 121 -3.18 12.64 -3.84
N ALA A 122 -3.18 11.80 -2.81
CA ALA A 122 -3.96 12.01 -1.59
C ALA A 122 -3.52 13.28 -0.86
N LEU A 123 -2.21 13.52 -0.75
CA LEU A 123 -1.65 14.75 -0.13
C LEU A 123 -2.10 16.00 -0.88
N VAL A 124 -1.97 16.03 -2.21
CA VAL A 124 -2.43 17.17 -3.03
C VAL A 124 -3.94 17.38 -2.87
N ALA A 125 -4.73 16.32 -2.96
CA ALA A 125 -6.19 16.40 -2.82
C ALA A 125 -6.60 16.92 -1.43
N THR A 126 -5.98 16.41 -0.36
CA THR A 126 -6.25 16.84 1.01
C THR A 126 -5.83 18.29 1.23
N CYS A 127 -4.69 18.73 0.69
CA CYS A 127 -4.29 20.12 0.74
C CYS A 127 -5.32 21.05 0.08
N ILE A 128 -5.85 20.64 -1.09
CA ILE A 128 -6.90 21.41 -1.79
C ILE A 128 -8.19 21.48 -0.96
N GLU A 129 -8.66 20.32 -0.47
CA GLU A 129 -9.89 20.22 0.33
C GLU A 129 -9.80 21.05 1.61
N ARG A 130 -8.66 20.97 2.30
CA ARG A 130 -8.40 21.69 3.57
C ARG A 130 -7.97 23.13 3.37
N ARG A 131 -7.81 23.59 2.12
CA ARG A 131 -7.35 24.97 1.77
C ARG A 131 -6.01 25.31 2.43
N THR A 132 -5.10 24.34 2.41
CA THR A 132 -3.72 24.46 2.90
C THR A 132 -2.74 24.15 1.78
N THR A 133 -1.44 24.08 2.09
CA THR A 133 -0.38 23.75 1.12
C THR A 133 0.57 22.71 1.72
N PRO A 134 1.30 21.94 0.91
CA PRO A 134 2.34 21.04 1.44
C PRO A 134 3.39 21.79 2.29
N ASP A 135 3.69 23.05 1.98
CA ASP A 135 4.69 23.87 2.71
C ASP A 135 4.17 24.38 4.06
N THR A 136 2.90 24.18 4.39
CA THR A 136 2.34 24.55 5.69
C THR A 136 2.99 23.70 6.78
N PRO A 137 3.60 24.27 7.85
CA PRO A 137 4.43 23.53 8.79
C PRO A 137 3.81 22.28 9.40
N PRO A 138 2.53 22.26 9.87
CA PRO A 138 1.91 21.05 10.38
C PRO A 138 1.86 19.91 9.37
N VAL A 139 1.61 20.20 8.08
CA VAL A 139 1.45 19.18 7.03
C VAL A 139 2.73 18.35 6.87
N HIS A 140 3.88 19.00 6.76
CA HIS A 140 5.16 18.29 6.64
C HIS A 140 5.56 17.57 7.93
N ALA A 141 5.35 18.20 9.09
CA ALA A 141 5.67 17.58 10.38
C ALA A 141 4.84 16.33 10.63
N ASP A 142 3.54 16.36 10.30
CA ASP A 142 2.65 15.22 10.44
C ASP A 142 2.94 14.12 9.40
N HIS A 143 3.36 14.49 8.19
CA HIS A 143 3.88 13.53 7.20
C HIS A 143 5.11 12.78 7.75
N LEU A 144 6.08 13.48 8.33
CA LEU A 144 7.26 12.84 8.95
C LEU A 144 6.86 11.95 10.13
N ARG A 145 5.87 12.35 10.91
CA ARG A 145 5.35 11.53 12.00
C ARG A 145 4.67 10.25 11.51
N ALA A 146 3.91 10.33 10.42
CA ALA A 146 3.32 9.16 9.77
C ALA A 146 4.40 8.23 9.18
N ALA A 147 5.50 8.80 8.66
CA ALA A 147 6.64 8.05 8.15
C ALA A 147 7.27 7.14 9.23
N GLU A 148 7.45 7.65 10.45
CA GLU A 148 7.97 6.85 11.57
C GLU A 148 7.08 5.62 11.88
N LEU A 149 5.76 5.75 11.76
CA LEU A 149 4.83 4.64 11.97
C LEU A 149 4.92 3.58 10.86
N LEU A 150 5.10 4.03 9.63
CA LEU A 150 5.29 3.16 8.46
C LEU A 150 6.62 2.40 8.53
N GLU A 151 7.70 3.05 8.94
CA GLU A 151 9.00 2.41 9.15
C GLU A 151 8.95 1.36 10.26
N GLN A 152 8.21 1.63 11.33
CA GLN A 152 7.97 0.64 12.38
C GLN A 152 7.22 -0.58 11.84
N ALA A 153 6.16 -0.39 11.06
CA ALA A 153 5.40 -1.47 10.46
C ALA A 153 6.22 -2.27 9.43
N GLU A 154 7.09 -1.59 8.66
CA GLU A 154 8.03 -2.25 7.75
C GLU A 154 9.00 -3.16 8.51
N ALA A 155 9.59 -2.66 9.61
CA ALA A 155 10.51 -3.43 10.42
C ALA A 155 9.85 -4.68 11.02
N GLU A 156 8.61 -4.56 11.52
CA GLU A 156 7.81 -5.69 11.99
C GLU A 156 7.56 -6.73 10.88
N ALA A 157 7.18 -6.27 9.68
CA ALA A 157 6.94 -7.16 8.54
C ALA A 157 8.21 -7.89 8.09
N ARG A 158 9.36 -7.21 8.07
CA ARG A 158 10.67 -7.83 7.75
C ARG A 158 11.07 -8.88 8.78
N ALA A 159 10.90 -8.60 10.07
CA ALA A 159 11.22 -9.55 11.13
C ALA A 159 10.38 -10.83 11.04
N VAL A 160 9.08 -10.70 10.74
CA VAL A 160 8.21 -11.87 10.51
C VAL A 160 8.67 -12.66 9.28
N PHE A 161 9.04 -11.98 8.22
CA PHE A 161 9.54 -12.61 7.00
C PHE A 161 10.87 -13.35 7.23
N GLU A 162 11.83 -12.73 7.90
CA GLU A 162 13.12 -13.36 8.23
C GLU A 162 12.95 -14.63 9.07
N ALA A 163 12.01 -14.61 10.03
CA ALA A 163 11.66 -15.79 10.82
C ALA A 163 11.07 -16.94 9.98
N GLN A 164 10.44 -16.63 8.84
CA GLN A 164 9.84 -17.59 7.92
C GLN A 164 10.82 -18.09 6.84
N LEU A 165 11.99 -17.45 6.69
CA LEU A 165 13.00 -17.79 5.68
C LEU A 165 13.75 -19.10 5.94
N GLY A 166 13.38 -19.93 6.88
CA GLY A 166 13.96 -21.25 7.16
C GLY A 166 13.96 -22.19 5.92
N THR A 167 14.52 -21.70 4.79
CA THR A 167 14.51 -22.38 3.51
C THR A 167 15.81 -23.17 3.28
N PRO A 168 15.71 -24.39 2.72
CA PRO A 168 16.89 -25.21 2.40
C PRO A 168 17.72 -24.67 1.23
N ASP A 169 17.23 -23.68 0.47
CA ASP A 169 17.96 -23.10 -0.68
C ASP A 169 18.50 -21.69 -0.34
N ALA A 170 19.77 -21.63 0.04
CA ALA A 170 20.45 -20.39 0.42
C ALA A 170 20.50 -19.35 -0.71
N ARG A 171 20.63 -19.76 -1.99
CA ARG A 171 20.69 -18.84 -3.14
C ARG A 171 19.35 -18.17 -3.40
N ALA A 172 18.28 -18.95 -3.28
CA ALA A 172 16.94 -18.43 -3.47
C ALA A 172 16.55 -17.48 -2.33
N ALA A 173 16.96 -17.78 -1.08
CA ALA A 173 16.82 -16.89 0.07
C ALA A 173 17.57 -15.57 -0.13
N GLU A 174 18.82 -15.63 -0.64
CA GLU A 174 19.64 -14.45 -0.95
C GLU A 174 18.98 -13.57 -2.03
N SER A 175 18.48 -14.18 -3.11
CA SER A 175 17.79 -13.46 -4.18
C SER A 175 16.54 -12.73 -3.68
N LEU A 176 15.77 -13.38 -2.81
CA LEU A 176 14.59 -12.79 -2.20
C LEU A 176 14.96 -11.66 -1.22
N GLN A 177 15.97 -11.85 -0.38
CA GLN A 177 16.48 -10.80 0.51
C GLN A 177 16.98 -9.59 -0.28
N HIS A 178 17.65 -9.82 -1.41
CA HIS A 178 18.13 -8.74 -2.28
C HIS A 178 16.97 -7.96 -2.90
N LEU A 179 15.96 -8.66 -3.43
CA LEU A 179 14.77 -8.06 -4.01
C LEU A 179 13.99 -7.23 -2.96
N VAL A 180 13.71 -7.84 -1.81
CA VAL A 180 13.01 -7.19 -0.70
C VAL A 180 13.83 -6.05 -0.10
N GLY A 181 15.17 -6.21 -0.01
CA GLY A 181 16.10 -5.19 0.46
C GLY A 181 16.23 -3.98 -0.48
N SER A 182 15.88 -4.14 -1.75
CA SER A 182 15.88 -3.03 -2.73
C SER A 182 14.76 -2.01 -2.48
N PHE A 183 13.66 -2.41 -1.84
CA PHE A 183 12.58 -1.52 -1.45
C PHE A 183 12.85 -0.90 -0.07
N SER A 184 12.66 0.40 0.05
CA SER A 184 12.79 1.16 1.30
C SER A 184 11.61 2.08 1.45
N VAL A 185 10.85 1.93 2.53
CA VAL A 185 9.72 2.78 2.88
C VAL A 185 10.19 4.23 3.05
N ALA A 186 11.30 4.47 3.74
CA ALA A 186 11.84 5.81 3.93
C ALA A 186 12.10 6.54 2.59
N ARG A 187 12.77 5.86 1.64
CA ARG A 187 13.01 6.44 0.31
C ARG A 187 11.73 6.66 -0.49
N ALA A 188 10.76 5.76 -0.35
CA ALA A 188 9.46 5.90 -1.01
C ALA A 188 8.70 7.12 -0.48
N LEU A 189 8.76 7.38 0.84
CA LEU A 189 8.14 8.53 1.48
C LEU A 189 8.82 9.85 1.10
N ASP A 190 10.15 9.90 1.06
CA ASP A 190 10.91 11.07 0.58
C ASP A 190 10.56 11.39 -0.87
N ALA A 191 10.51 10.37 -1.73
CA ALA A 191 10.11 10.52 -3.13
C ALA A 191 8.64 10.97 -3.27
N ALA A 192 7.73 10.41 -2.45
CA ALA A 192 6.33 10.80 -2.42
C ALA A 192 6.17 12.28 -2.03
N TRP A 193 6.94 12.75 -1.04
CA TRP A 193 6.92 14.16 -0.65
C TRP A 193 7.40 15.08 -1.79
N ALA A 194 8.53 14.76 -2.43
CA ALA A 194 9.04 15.52 -3.57
C ALA A 194 8.04 15.53 -4.74
N THR A 195 7.40 14.38 -5.00
CA THR A 195 6.34 14.26 -6.02
C THR A 195 5.11 15.11 -5.65
N THR A 196 4.71 15.12 -4.39
CA THR A 196 3.61 15.97 -3.89
C THR A 196 3.88 17.44 -4.17
N GLN A 197 5.08 17.92 -3.86
CA GLN A 197 5.48 19.32 -4.13
C GLN A 197 5.44 19.63 -5.63
N THR A 198 5.95 18.72 -6.47
CA THR A 198 5.92 18.89 -7.93
C THR A 198 4.47 18.96 -8.44
N LEU A 199 3.63 18.00 -8.10
CA LEU A 199 2.21 17.97 -8.51
C LEU A 199 1.44 19.19 -7.97
N TRP A 200 1.78 19.67 -6.75
CA TRP A 200 1.18 20.86 -6.20
C TRP A 200 1.48 22.11 -7.02
N HIS A 201 2.73 22.30 -7.45
CA HIS A 201 3.12 23.43 -8.30
C HIS A 201 2.54 23.32 -9.71
N GLU A 202 2.41 22.11 -10.23
CA GLU A 202 1.89 21.82 -11.57
C GLU A 202 0.35 21.73 -11.64
N ARG A 203 -0.37 21.81 -10.52
CA ARG A 203 -1.84 21.54 -10.43
C ARG A 203 -2.70 22.36 -11.40
N ASN A 204 -2.23 23.52 -11.85
CA ASN A 204 -2.88 24.38 -12.83
C ASN A 204 -2.18 24.35 -14.21
N LEU A 205 -1.16 23.51 -14.39
CA LEU A 205 -0.34 23.40 -15.59
C LEU A 205 -0.52 22.00 -16.20
N ARG A 206 -1.74 21.73 -16.74
CA ARG A 206 -2.16 20.38 -17.18
C ARG A 206 -1.11 19.58 -17.93
N PRO A 207 -0.40 20.09 -18.99
CA PRO A 207 0.57 19.26 -19.72
C PRO A 207 1.72 18.74 -18.83
N PHE A 208 2.17 19.54 -17.87
CA PHE A 208 3.23 19.15 -16.95
C PHE A 208 2.69 18.18 -15.89
N HIS A 209 1.56 18.52 -15.29
CA HIS A 209 0.89 17.67 -14.31
C HIS A 209 0.61 16.26 -14.86
N ASP A 210 0.05 16.17 -16.09
CA ASP A 210 -0.28 14.90 -16.72
C ASP A 210 1.00 14.09 -17.05
N ALA A 211 2.09 14.76 -17.46
CA ALA A 211 3.37 14.10 -17.71
C ALA A 211 4.02 13.58 -16.41
N THR A 212 3.99 14.37 -15.34
CA THR A 212 4.48 13.96 -14.02
C THR A 212 3.67 12.79 -13.50
N LEU A 213 2.34 12.84 -13.60
CA LEU A 213 1.48 11.73 -13.17
C LEU A 213 1.76 10.45 -13.96
N ALA A 214 1.91 10.53 -15.27
CA ALA A 214 2.25 9.38 -16.09
C ALA A 214 3.62 8.76 -15.72
N ALA A 215 4.62 9.60 -15.43
CA ALA A 215 5.94 9.14 -14.99
C ALA A 215 5.87 8.45 -13.61
N VAL A 216 5.13 9.01 -12.68
CA VAL A 216 4.90 8.44 -11.33
C VAL A 216 4.18 7.11 -11.42
N THR A 217 3.10 7.04 -12.20
CA THR A 217 2.35 5.80 -12.44
C THR A 217 3.24 4.72 -13.06
N GLY A 218 3.99 5.05 -14.11
CA GLY A 218 4.92 4.12 -14.76
C GLY A 218 6.01 3.62 -13.82
N GLY A 219 6.55 4.48 -12.97
CA GLY A 219 7.53 4.13 -11.94
C GLY A 219 6.96 3.17 -10.90
N ALA A 220 5.76 3.42 -10.41
CA ALA A 220 5.07 2.55 -9.45
C ALA A 220 4.77 1.16 -10.06
N VAL A 221 4.28 1.13 -11.30
CA VAL A 221 4.05 -0.12 -12.06
C VAL A 221 5.33 -0.94 -12.19
N LEU A 222 6.43 -0.31 -12.60
CA LEU A 222 7.72 -0.99 -12.78
C LEU A 222 8.22 -1.58 -11.45
N ALA A 223 8.20 -0.78 -10.38
CA ALA A 223 8.64 -1.23 -9.06
C ALA A 223 7.77 -2.37 -8.54
N ALA A 224 6.45 -2.28 -8.66
CA ALA A 224 5.53 -3.33 -8.25
C ALA A 224 5.75 -4.63 -9.06
N ARG A 225 5.96 -4.55 -10.38
CA ARG A 225 6.26 -5.71 -11.23
C ARG A 225 7.58 -6.41 -10.82
N LEU A 226 8.62 -5.63 -10.52
CA LEU A 226 9.88 -6.17 -10.01
C LEU A 226 9.65 -6.90 -8.67
N LEU A 227 8.89 -6.30 -7.76
CA LEU A 227 8.60 -6.87 -6.45
C LEU A 227 7.79 -8.17 -6.52
N VAL A 228 6.84 -8.30 -7.44
CA VAL A 228 6.08 -9.55 -7.63
C VAL A 228 6.75 -10.56 -8.57
N THR A 229 8.00 -10.33 -8.99
CA THR A 229 8.74 -11.31 -9.79
C THR A 229 9.07 -12.54 -8.93
N PRO A 230 8.67 -13.76 -9.33
CA PRO A 230 9.03 -14.97 -8.61
C PRO A 230 10.53 -15.20 -8.58
N VAL A 231 11.09 -15.34 -7.40
CA VAL A 231 12.52 -15.65 -7.19
C VAL A 231 12.74 -16.99 -6.49
N LEU A 232 11.66 -17.66 -6.09
CA LEU A 232 11.63 -18.95 -5.44
C LEU A 232 10.67 -19.90 -6.19
N PRO A 233 10.89 -21.24 -6.13
CA PRO A 233 9.91 -22.18 -6.65
C PRO A 233 8.58 -22.01 -5.90
N PRO A 234 7.44 -22.40 -6.52
CA PRO A 234 6.13 -22.36 -5.88
C PRO A 234 6.12 -23.14 -4.56
N VAL A 235 5.37 -22.65 -3.56
CA VAL A 235 5.12 -23.40 -2.34
C VAL A 235 4.16 -24.54 -2.69
N GLU A 236 4.61 -25.78 -2.50
CA GLU A 236 3.73 -26.94 -2.66
C GLU A 236 2.54 -26.80 -1.70
N ALA A 237 1.34 -27.12 -2.22
CA ALA A 237 0.16 -27.18 -1.36
C ALA A 237 0.36 -28.32 -0.33
N PRO A 238 -0.11 -28.16 0.93
CA PRO A 238 -0.13 -29.27 1.86
C PRO A 238 -0.83 -30.45 1.20
N VAL A 239 -0.15 -31.60 1.13
CA VAL A 239 -0.79 -32.83 0.66
C VAL A 239 -1.86 -33.18 1.69
N GLU A 240 -3.13 -33.10 1.30
CA GLU A 240 -4.20 -33.63 2.15
C GLU A 240 -3.92 -35.11 2.41
N PRO A 241 -3.94 -35.56 3.69
CA PRO A 241 -3.79 -36.96 3.97
C PRO A 241 -4.91 -37.73 3.27
N PRO A 242 -4.62 -38.95 2.75
CA PRO A 242 -5.64 -39.76 2.10
C PRO A 242 -6.81 -39.96 3.05
N VAL A 243 -8.01 -39.67 2.55
CA VAL A 243 -9.26 -39.97 3.28
C VAL A 243 -9.32 -41.49 3.40
N ASP A 244 -9.15 -42.04 4.62
CA ASP A 244 -9.39 -43.43 4.89
C ASP A 244 -10.88 -43.71 4.63
N GLU A 245 -11.17 -44.31 3.47
CA GLU A 245 -12.47 -44.93 3.22
C GLU A 245 -12.54 -46.22 4.03
N GLY A 246 -13.09 -46.12 5.24
CA GLY A 246 -13.47 -47.24 6.08
C GLY A 246 -14.90 -47.67 5.84
#